data_f6f9bcc851167d00b9ded12e02af765e
#
_entry.id   f6f9bcc851167d00b9ded12e02af765e
#
_cell.length_a   1.000
_cell.length_b   1.000
_cell.length_c   1.000
_cell.angle_alpha   90.00
_cell.angle_beta   90.00
_cell.angle_gamma   90.00
#
_symmetry.space_group_name_H-M   'P 1'
#
loop_
_entity.id
_entity.type
_entity.pdbx_description
1 polymer ?
#
loop_
_entity_poly.entity_id
_entity_poly.type
_entity_poly.pdbx_seq_one_letter_code
_entity_poly.pdbx_strand_id
1 'polypeptide(L)'
;TNSFLSFNPTMNIILNVKEDHLDFFKDIDDIRHSFKLFTEKLPSDGTLIINTDIDNYEYFYQDTDCEVITFGSDPAKSMYSASDITYDELGRCTYSLLINGEKADTITLGVPGIHNVYNSLAAVAAARKLSVDMEHIKAGLSNFKGTNRRFEKKGTFNGVTVIDDYAHHPDEIRATLSSAAHYQHNRVWVVFQPHTYSRTKLLFNEFADALSHADKVVLAKIYAARETDTLGISSADLCEKIKSLGKECVYIDNFEDIEKYLLKNCINGD
;
A
#
# COMPACT_ATOMS: atom_id res chain seq x y z
N THR A 1 4.18 -17.01 -5.78
CA THR A 1 4.56 -17.80 -6.99
C THR A 1 5.40 -16.96 -7.91
N ASN A 2 6.35 -17.56 -8.61
CA ASN A 2 7.19 -16.90 -9.64
C ASN A 2 6.47 -16.74 -10.98
N SER A 3 5.15 -16.58 -11.00
CA SER A 3 4.36 -16.49 -12.24
C SER A 3 4.76 -15.31 -13.13
N PHE A 4 5.23 -14.20 -12.53
CA PHE A 4 5.72 -13.05 -13.28
C PHE A 4 6.98 -13.36 -14.13
N LEU A 5 7.76 -14.39 -13.79
CA LEU A 5 8.88 -14.85 -14.61
C LEU A 5 8.46 -15.48 -15.94
N SER A 6 7.16 -15.74 -16.14
CA SER A 6 6.63 -16.21 -17.43
C SER A 6 6.48 -15.09 -18.48
N PHE A 7 6.56 -13.82 -18.06
CA PHE A 7 6.48 -12.69 -18.98
C PHE A 7 7.86 -12.39 -19.60
N ASN A 8 7.84 -11.80 -20.81
CA ASN A 8 9.02 -11.25 -21.48
C ASN A 8 8.83 -9.74 -21.63
N PRO A 9 9.17 -8.96 -20.60
CA PRO A 9 8.93 -7.52 -20.59
C PRO A 9 9.97 -6.78 -21.41
N THR A 10 9.59 -5.62 -21.94
CA THR A 10 10.50 -4.60 -22.46
C THR A 10 10.69 -3.45 -21.47
N MET A 11 9.80 -3.36 -20.48
CA MET A 11 9.89 -2.42 -19.37
C MET A 11 9.41 -3.09 -18.07
N ASN A 12 10.22 -3.02 -17.03
CA ASN A 12 9.88 -3.48 -15.69
C ASN A 12 9.76 -2.30 -14.73
N ILE A 13 8.82 -2.38 -13.80
CA ILE A 13 8.69 -1.41 -12.70
C ILE A 13 8.74 -2.19 -11.38
N ILE A 14 9.68 -1.83 -10.50
CA ILE A 14 9.78 -2.39 -9.14
C ILE A 14 9.47 -1.28 -8.13
N LEU A 15 8.28 -1.35 -7.54
CA LEU A 15 7.78 -0.33 -6.60
C LEU A 15 8.33 -0.54 -5.20
N ASN A 16 8.39 -1.78 -4.74
CA ASN A 16 8.94 -2.19 -3.45
C ASN A 16 9.26 -3.69 -3.46
N VAL A 17 10.05 -4.12 -2.48
CA VAL A 17 10.34 -5.54 -2.21
C VAL A 17 10.21 -5.74 -0.71
N LYS A 18 9.21 -6.51 -0.27
CA LYS A 18 8.87 -6.78 1.13
C LYS A 18 8.63 -8.27 1.32
N GLU A 19 8.74 -8.72 2.56
CA GLU A 19 8.35 -10.08 2.92
C GLU A 19 6.85 -10.28 2.73
N ASP A 20 6.50 -11.12 1.78
CA ASP A 20 5.14 -11.59 1.53
C ASP A 20 5.20 -12.97 0.90
N HIS A 21 4.08 -13.70 0.93
CA HIS A 21 4.00 -15.05 0.36
C HIS A 21 5.07 -16.02 0.90
N LEU A 22 5.36 -15.97 2.20
CA LEU A 22 6.30 -16.88 2.87
C LEU A 22 5.80 -18.34 2.93
N ASP A 23 4.59 -18.60 2.44
CA ASP A 23 4.09 -19.93 2.09
C ASP A 23 4.75 -20.50 0.82
N PHE A 24 5.32 -19.63 -0.03
CA PHE A 24 6.01 -19.98 -1.26
C PHE A 24 7.51 -19.65 -1.21
N PHE A 25 7.86 -18.42 -0.81
CA PHE A 25 9.23 -17.97 -0.67
C PHE A 25 9.80 -18.35 0.70
N LYS A 26 11.06 -18.71 0.71
CA LYS A 26 11.75 -19.10 1.94
C LYS A 26 11.98 -17.90 2.87
N ASP A 27 12.41 -16.79 2.32
CA ASP A 27 12.79 -15.57 3.03
C ASP A 27 12.83 -14.36 2.05
N ILE A 28 13.19 -13.19 2.57
CA ILE A 28 13.35 -11.97 1.77
C ILE A 28 14.41 -12.11 0.68
N ASP A 29 15.48 -12.88 0.90
CA ASP A 29 16.54 -13.05 -0.09
C ASP A 29 16.07 -13.88 -1.28
N ASP A 30 15.23 -14.88 -1.06
CA ASP A 30 14.57 -15.66 -2.12
C ASP A 30 13.62 -14.78 -2.94
N ILE A 31 12.86 -13.89 -2.28
CA ILE A 31 12.03 -12.89 -2.97
C ILE A 31 12.90 -11.95 -3.81
N ARG A 32 13.96 -11.40 -3.24
CA ARG A 32 14.90 -10.51 -3.94
C ARG A 32 15.51 -11.17 -5.16
N HIS A 33 15.94 -12.43 -4.99
CA HIS A 33 16.50 -13.22 -6.12
C HIS A 33 15.47 -13.37 -7.25
N SER A 34 14.21 -13.64 -6.92
CA SER A 34 13.15 -13.76 -7.92
C SER A 34 12.90 -12.46 -8.69
N PHE A 35 12.93 -11.29 -7.99
CA PHE A 35 12.84 -9.99 -8.66
C PHE A 35 14.09 -9.70 -9.54
N LYS A 36 15.28 -10.10 -9.10
CA LYS A 36 16.48 -9.99 -9.92
C LYS A 36 16.35 -10.80 -11.21
N LEU A 37 15.94 -12.08 -11.13
CA LEU A 37 15.65 -12.92 -12.29
C LEU A 37 14.62 -12.28 -13.23
N PHE A 38 13.65 -11.54 -12.70
CA PHE A 38 12.68 -10.82 -13.52
C PHE A 38 13.33 -9.64 -14.27
N THR A 39 14.23 -8.92 -13.63
CA THR A 39 14.99 -7.84 -14.27
C THR A 39 15.92 -8.37 -15.35
N GLU A 40 16.60 -9.50 -15.14
CA GLU A 40 17.48 -10.16 -16.11
C GLU A 40 16.76 -10.61 -17.39
N LYS A 41 15.42 -10.65 -17.38
CA LYS A 41 14.62 -10.90 -18.60
C LYS A 41 14.48 -9.69 -19.51
N LEU A 42 14.87 -8.50 -19.06
CA LEU A 42 14.86 -7.30 -19.89
C LEU A 42 15.91 -7.43 -21.01
N PRO A 43 15.58 -7.10 -22.26
CA PRO A 43 16.59 -6.99 -23.32
C PRO A 43 17.51 -5.79 -23.05
N SER A 44 18.65 -5.73 -23.73
CA SER A 44 19.62 -4.65 -23.57
C SER A 44 19.08 -3.25 -23.93
N ASP A 45 18.05 -3.19 -24.79
CA ASP A 45 17.29 -1.97 -25.12
C ASP A 45 16.05 -1.79 -24.23
N GLY A 46 15.86 -2.65 -23.23
CA GLY A 46 14.77 -2.57 -22.26
C GLY A 46 15.00 -1.52 -21.19
N THR A 47 14.00 -1.31 -20.34
CA THR A 47 14.04 -0.29 -19.27
C THR A 47 13.60 -0.88 -17.95
N LEU A 48 14.42 -0.71 -16.93
CA LEU A 48 14.03 -0.92 -15.53
C LEU A 48 13.67 0.42 -14.86
N ILE A 49 12.52 0.51 -14.25
CA ILE A 49 12.13 1.63 -13.37
C ILE A 49 12.09 1.10 -11.93
N ILE A 50 12.96 1.63 -11.05
CA ILE A 50 13.15 1.04 -9.72
C ILE A 50 13.14 2.10 -8.61
N ASN A 51 12.53 1.74 -7.49
CA ASN A 51 12.49 2.57 -6.30
C ASN A 51 13.81 2.47 -5.52
N THR A 52 14.46 3.62 -5.29
CA THR A 52 15.72 3.72 -4.52
C THR A 52 15.53 3.59 -3.01
N ASP A 53 14.28 3.60 -2.52
CA ASP A 53 13.96 3.34 -1.12
C ASP A 53 14.02 1.84 -0.78
N ILE A 54 14.23 0.97 -1.79
CA ILE A 54 14.50 -0.45 -1.59
C ILE A 54 15.96 -0.61 -1.15
N ASP A 55 16.18 -1.30 -0.04
CA ASP A 55 17.54 -1.58 0.44
C ASP A 55 18.37 -2.29 -0.62
N ASN A 56 19.59 -1.76 -0.89
CA ASN A 56 20.50 -2.30 -1.90
C ASN A 56 19.77 -2.53 -3.25
N TYR A 57 19.07 -1.50 -3.74
CA TYR A 57 18.30 -1.58 -5.00
C TYR A 57 19.18 -1.85 -6.22
N GLU A 58 20.47 -1.54 -6.18
CA GLU A 58 21.44 -1.81 -7.24
C GLU A 58 21.61 -3.32 -7.52
N TYR A 59 21.38 -4.17 -6.51
CA TYR A 59 21.40 -5.62 -6.65
C TYR A 59 20.52 -6.14 -7.79
N PHE A 60 19.41 -5.45 -8.07
CA PHE A 60 18.43 -5.92 -9.06
C PHE A 60 18.90 -5.72 -10.51
N TYR A 61 19.89 -4.86 -10.76
CA TYR A 61 20.34 -4.55 -12.13
C TYR A 61 21.85 -4.59 -12.34
N GLN A 62 22.64 -4.94 -11.33
CA GLN A 62 24.10 -4.97 -11.41
C GLN A 62 24.66 -5.85 -12.55
N ASP A 63 23.88 -6.85 -13.00
CA ASP A 63 24.29 -7.81 -14.02
C ASP A 63 23.45 -7.64 -15.32
N THR A 64 22.87 -6.46 -15.55
CA THR A 64 22.03 -6.17 -16.73
C THR A 64 22.56 -4.96 -17.48
N ASP A 65 22.39 -4.98 -18.82
CA ASP A 65 22.77 -3.86 -19.70
C ASP A 65 21.57 -2.95 -20.04
N CYS A 66 20.40 -3.15 -19.42
CA CYS A 66 19.22 -2.36 -19.70
C CYS A 66 19.34 -0.92 -19.13
N GLU A 67 18.57 0.01 -19.68
CA GLU A 67 18.46 1.35 -19.12
C GLU A 67 17.80 1.30 -17.73
N VAL A 68 18.38 2.03 -16.76
CA VAL A 68 17.83 2.13 -15.41
C VAL A 68 17.33 3.54 -15.13
N ILE A 69 16.05 3.66 -14.77
CA ILE A 69 15.42 4.90 -14.34
C ILE A 69 15.04 4.73 -12.87
N THR A 70 15.52 5.62 -12.02
CA THR A 70 15.28 5.54 -10.57
C THR A 70 14.21 6.52 -10.13
N PHE A 71 13.43 6.13 -9.11
CA PHE A 71 12.52 7.01 -8.40
C PHE A 71 12.56 6.71 -6.90
N GLY A 72 12.18 7.66 -6.06
CA GLY A 72 12.16 7.43 -4.61
C GLY A 72 12.02 8.72 -3.80
N SER A 73 12.19 8.59 -2.48
CA SER A 73 12.05 9.70 -1.54
C SER A 73 13.27 10.63 -1.50
N ASP A 74 14.46 10.10 -1.80
CA ASP A 74 15.72 10.85 -1.76
C ASP A 74 16.08 11.41 -3.15
N PRO A 75 16.00 12.75 -3.36
CA PRO A 75 16.33 13.36 -4.66
C PRO A 75 17.81 13.24 -5.04
N ALA A 76 18.70 12.94 -4.08
CA ALA A 76 20.12 12.74 -4.36
C ALA A 76 20.40 11.35 -4.98
N LYS A 77 19.49 10.39 -4.80
CA LYS A 77 19.62 9.00 -5.31
C LYS A 77 18.70 8.70 -6.49
N SER A 78 17.66 9.52 -6.64
CA SER A 78 16.56 9.23 -7.56
C SER A 78 16.51 10.23 -8.71
N MET A 79 16.35 9.74 -9.94
CA MET A 79 16.05 10.60 -11.09
C MET A 79 14.70 11.31 -10.89
N TYR A 80 13.67 10.59 -10.43
CA TYR A 80 12.35 11.15 -10.14
C TYR A 80 12.08 11.11 -8.64
N SER A 81 11.77 12.27 -8.06
CA SER A 81 11.41 12.40 -6.65
C SER A 81 10.32 13.45 -6.43
N ALA A 82 9.85 13.58 -5.21
CA ALA A 82 8.80 14.53 -4.84
C ALA A 82 9.22 15.39 -3.66
N SER A 83 8.84 16.68 -3.69
CA SER A 83 8.95 17.61 -2.56
C SER A 83 7.65 18.40 -2.37
N ASP A 84 7.57 19.18 -1.31
CA ASP A 84 6.45 20.10 -1.03
C ASP A 84 5.08 19.40 -1.08
N ILE A 85 5.00 18.19 -0.49
CA ILE A 85 3.78 17.39 -0.51
C ILE A 85 2.74 18.01 0.40
N THR A 86 1.56 18.30 -0.15
CA THR A 86 0.40 18.84 0.56
C THR A 86 -0.81 17.94 0.35
N TYR A 87 -1.79 18.04 1.24
CA TYR A 87 -3.00 17.22 1.21
C TYR A 87 -4.24 18.11 1.14
N ASP A 88 -5.25 17.69 0.39
CA ASP A 88 -6.57 18.29 0.44
C ASP A 88 -7.47 17.58 1.49
N GLU A 89 -8.73 18.04 1.62
CA GLU A 89 -9.71 17.48 2.58
C GLU A 89 -10.05 16.01 2.34
N LEU A 90 -9.75 15.48 1.16
CA LEU A 90 -9.92 14.08 0.79
C LEU A 90 -8.61 13.28 0.89
N GLY A 91 -7.55 13.86 1.49
CA GLY A 91 -6.25 13.23 1.62
C GLY A 91 -5.50 13.04 0.30
N ARG A 92 -5.95 13.69 -0.79
CA ARG A 92 -5.28 13.62 -2.09
C ARG A 92 -4.06 14.53 -2.09
N CYS A 93 -2.98 14.05 -2.67
CA CYS A 93 -1.69 14.75 -2.64
C CYS A 93 -1.51 15.69 -3.83
N THR A 94 -0.94 16.86 -3.56
CA THR A 94 -0.27 17.71 -4.55
C THR A 94 1.19 17.84 -4.15
N TYR A 95 2.11 17.68 -5.10
CA TYR A 95 3.55 17.73 -4.85
C TYR A 95 4.33 18.39 -5.98
N SER A 96 5.54 18.89 -5.67
CA SER A 96 6.52 19.30 -6.66
C SER A 96 7.25 18.07 -7.20
N LEU A 97 7.11 17.79 -8.51
CA LEU A 97 7.89 16.78 -9.19
C LEU A 97 9.32 17.28 -9.38
N LEU A 98 10.29 16.53 -8.88
CA LEU A 98 11.71 16.78 -9.13
C LEU A 98 12.24 15.78 -10.15
N ILE A 99 13.03 16.26 -11.12
CA ILE A 99 13.80 15.45 -12.06
C ILE A 99 15.26 15.80 -11.89
N ASN A 100 16.09 14.85 -11.52
CA ASN A 100 17.51 15.07 -11.18
C ASN A 100 17.72 16.16 -10.11
N GLY A 101 16.82 16.20 -9.11
CA GLY A 101 16.87 17.18 -8.02
C GLY A 101 16.31 18.56 -8.36
N GLU A 102 15.97 18.85 -9.61
CA GLU A 102 15.39 20.13 -10.02
C GLU A 102 13.88 20.06 -10.19
N LYS A 103 13.17 21.09 -9.75
CA LYS A 103 11.71 21.16 -9.89
C LYS A 103 11.33 21.27 -11.37
N ALA A 104 10.63 20.25 -11.85
CA ALA A 104 10.17 20.14 -13.23
C ALA A 104 8.71 20.57 -13.40
N ASP A 105 7.83 20.20 -12.46
CA ASP A 105 6.39 20.50 -12.55
C ASP A 105 5.71 20.37 -11.17
N THR A 106 4.40 20.57 -11.14
CA THR A 106 3.54 20.30 -9.98
C THR A 106 2.49 19.26 -10.39
N ILE A 107 2.38 18.19 -9.60
CA ILE A 107 1.44 17.08 -9.85
C ILE A 107 0.37 17.06 -8.77
N THR A 108 -0.88 16.91 -9.18
CA THR A 108 -2.02 16.68 -8.28
C THR A 108 -2.60 15.30 -8.57
N LEU A 109 -2.77 14.48 -7.54
CA LEU A 109 -3.31 13.13 -7.65
C LEU A 109 -4.82 13.11 -7.45
N GLY A 110 -5.51 12.22 -8.18
CA GLY A 110 -6.94 11.95 -8.00
C GLY A 110 -7.25 10.96 -6.86
N VAL A 111 -6.22 10.39 -6.24
CA VAL A 111 -6.30 9.36 -5.17
C VAL A 111 -5.54 9.82 -3.93
N PRO A 112 -5.98 9.40 -2.72
CA PRO A 112 -5.33 9.79 -1.47
C PRO A 112 -4.08 8.94 -1.16
N GLY A 113 -3.27 9.44 -0.21
CA GLY A 113 -2.19 8.71 0.43
C GLY A 113 -0.80 8.95 -0.16
N ILE A 114 0.17 9.07 0.73
CA ILE A 114 1.58 9.34 0.40
C ILE A 114 2.20 8.24 -0.50
N HIS A 115 1.79 6.98 -0.31
CA HIS A 115 2.27 5.88 -1.15
C HIS A 115 1.90 6.06 -2.63
N ASN A 116 0.78 6.76 -2.93
CA ASN A 116 0.39 7.07 -4.30
C ASN A 116 1.24 8.19 -4.91
N VAL A 117 1.89 9.03 -4.10
CA VAL A 117 2.94 9.95 -4.61
C VAL A 117 4.07 9.11 -5.23
N TYR A 118 4.61 8.14 -4.50
CA TYR A 118 5.70 7.28 -5.01
C TYR A 118 5.25 6.40 -6.18
N ASN A 119 4.05 5.83 -6.13
CA ASN A 119 3.47 5.10 -7.26
C ASN A 119 3.35 6.00 -8.51
N SER A 120 2.99 7.26 -8.32
CA SER A 120 2.88 8.22 -9.43
C SER A 120 4.23 8.61 -10.01
N LEU A 121 5.31 8.66 -9.23
CA LEU A 121 6.67 8.87 -9.75
C LEU A 121 7.08 7.78 -10.73
N ALA A 122 6.79 6.51 -10.40
CA ALA A 122 7.01 5.39 -11.32
C ALA A 122 6.17 5.50 -12.60
N ALA A 123 4.90 5.92 -12.47
CA ALA A 123 4.03 6.14 -13.61
C ALA A 123 4.51 7.32 -14.49
N VAL A 124 4.97 8.42 -13.88
CA VAL A 124 5.59 9.55 -14.59
C VAL A 124 6.84 9.09 -15.35
N ALA A 125 7.73 8.33 -14.69
CA ALA A 125 8.95 7.80 -15.29
C ALA A 125 8.63 6.94 -16.53
N ALA A 126 7.68 6.01 -16.40
CA ALA A 126 7.24 5.16 -17.50
C ALA A 126 6.62 5.95 -18.66
N ALA A 127 5.72 6.88 -18.36
CA ALA A 127 5.05 7.70 -19.37
C ALA A 127 6.05 8.62 -20.10
N ARG A 128 6.99 9.21 -19.38
CA ARG A 128 8.06 10.04 -19.96
C ARG A 128 8.98 9.21 -20.86
N LYS A 129 9.33 7.99 -20.46
CA LYS A 129 10.09 7.05 -21.30
C LYS A 129 9.37 6.72 -22.59
N LEU A 130 8.05 6.68 -22.56
CA LEU A 130 7.19 6.48 -23.75
C LEU A 130 6.87 7.79 -24.48
N SER A 131 7.57 8.89 -24.18
CA SER A 131 7.41 10.21 -24.81
C SER A 131 6.00 10.83 -24.66
N VAL A 132 5.30 10.49 -23.58
CA VAL A 132 4.02 11.13 -23.26
C VAL A 132 4.28 12.55 -22.73
N ASP A 133 3.54 13.54 -23.22
CA ASP A 133 3.66 14.92 -22.77
C ASP A 133 3.23 15.08 -21.31
N MET A 134 3.87 15.99 -20.58
CA MET A 134 3.62 16.21 -19.16
C MET A 134 2.16 16.60 -18.88
N GLU A 135 1.51 17.39 -19.75
CA GLU A 135 0.11 17.77 -19.58
C GLU A 135 -0.83 16.54 -19.62
N HIS A 136 -0.56 15.57 -20.49
CA HIS A 136 -1.33 14.32 -20.53
C HIS A 136 -1.07 13.45 -19.29
N ILE A 137 0.19 13.40 -18.80
CA ILE A 137 0.54 12.71 -17.56
C ILE A 137 -0.21 13.30 -16.35
N LYS A 138 -0.18 14.63 -16.20
CA LYS A 138 -0.90 15.36 -15.15
C LYS A 138 -2.40 15.11 -15.21
N ALA A 139 -2.98 15.20 -16.40
CA ALA A 139 -4.40 14.92 -16.60
C ALA A 139 -4.75 13.46 -16.24
N GLY A 140 -3.94 12.50 -16.65
CA GLY A 140 -4.13 11.10 -16.31
C GLY A 140 -4.09 10.84 -14.79
N LEU A 141 -3.09 11.39 -14.11
CA LEU A 141 -2.92 11.22 -12.66
C LEU A 141 -4.04 11.89 -11.84
N SER A 142 -4.49 13.09 -12.25
CA SER A 142 -5.57 13.79 -11.54
C SER A 142 -6.95 13.17 -11.79
N ASN A 143 -7.17 12.60 -12.97
CA ASN A 143 -8.42 11.93 -13.33
C ASN A 143 -8.51 10.47 -12.84
N PHE A 144 -7.40 9.86 -12.46
CA PHE A 144 -7.39 8.51 -11.92
C PHE A 144 -8.13 8.48 -10.57
N LYS A 145 -9.16 7.63 -10.47
CA LYS A 145 -10.04 7.53 -9.28
C LYS A 145 -9.70 6.34 -8.38
N GLY A 146 -8.56 5.69 -8.62
CA GLY A 146 -8.16 4.49 -7.91
C GLY A 146 -8.68 3.21 -8.54
N THR A 147 -8.38 2.11 -7.88
CA THR A 147 -8.88 0.77 -8.21
C THR A 147 -9.88 0.32 -7.15
N ASN A 148 -10.75 -0.61 -7.52
CA ASN A 148 -11.71 -1.19 -6.58
C ASN A 148 -10.97 -1.76 -5.37
N ARG A 149 -11.52 -1.52 -4.17
CA ARG A 149 -10.97 -1.99 -2.90
C ARG A 149 -9.54 -1.47 -2.60
N ARG A 150 -9.18 -0.26 -3.05
CA ARG A 150 -7.96 0.45 -2.67
C ARG A 150 -8.34 1.86 -2.23
N PHE A 151 -8.57 2.05 -0.94
CA PHE A 151 -9.13 3.25 -0.30
C PHE A 151 -10.40 3.73 -1.04
N GLU A 152 -11.25 2.78 -1.41
CA GLU A 152 -12.45 3.03 -2.23
C GLU A 152 -13.58 3.57 -1.37
N LYS A 153 -14.03 4.80 -1.62
CA LYS A 153 -15.23 5.34 -0.97
C LYS A 153 -16.48 4.63 -1.48
N LYS A 154 -17.11 3.83 -0.63
CA LYS A 154 -18.36 3.12 -0.94
C LYS A 154 -19.58 4.02 -0.80
N GLY A 155 -19.52 5.01 0.07
CA GLY A 155 -20.62 5.94 0.27
C GLY A 155 -20.53 6.66 1.61
N THR A 156 -21.60 7.41 1.90
CA THR A 156 -21.79 8.08 3.20
C THR A 156 -23.18 7.76 3.73
N PHE A 157 -23.26 7.27 4.95
CA PHE A 157 -24.50 6.92 5.62
C PHE A 157 -24.60 7.66 6.97
N ASN A 158 -25.65 8.44 7.17
CA ASN A 158 -25.83 9.29 8.37
C ASN A 158 -24.59 10.14 8.71
N GLY A 159 -23.87 10.63 7.67
CA GLY A 159 -22.65 11.41 7.85
C GLY A 159 -21.39 10.58 8.16
N VAL A 160 -21.49 9.25 8.21
CA VAL A 160 -20.36 8.33 8.34
C VAL A 160 -19.86 7.96 6.94
N THR A 161 -18.59 8.21 6.68
CA THR A 161 -17.97 7.81 5.40
C THR A 161 -17.45 6.38 5.46
N VAL A 162 -17.90 5.55 4.51
CA VAL A 162 -17.48 4.14 4.41
C VAL A 162 -16.46 3.98 3.30
N ILE A 163 -15.29 3.45 3.66
CA ILE A 163 -14.16 3.19 2.76
C ILE A 163 -13.84 1.70 2.78
N ASP A 164 -13.69 1.09 1.60
CA ASP A 164 -13.27 -0.29 1.41
C ASP A 164 -11.82 -0.35 0.96
N ASP A 165 -11.01 -1.16 1.66
CA ASP A 165 -9.63 -1.41 1.30
C ASP A 165 -9.31 -2.91 1.37
N TYR A 166 -8.46 -3.38 0.48
CA TYR A 166 -8.05 -4.80 0.43
C TYR A 166 -6.84 -5.10 1.31
N ALA A 167 -6.40 -4.14 2.12
CA ALA A 167 -5.27 -4.28 3.02
C ALA A 167 -5.42 -5.52 3.90
N HIS A 168 -4.45 -6.42 3.85
CA HIS A 168 -4.42 -7.67 4.60
C HIS A 168 -3.02 -8.00 5.14
N HIS A 169 -2.06 -7.10 4.94
CA HIS A 169 -0.73 -7.12 5.54
C HIS A 169 -0.56 -5.89 6.46
N PRO A 170 0.20 -5.97 7.57
CA PRO A 170 0.40 -4.83 8.48
C PRO A 170 0.85 -3.54 7.80
N ASP A 171 1.78 -3.62 6.83
CA ASP A 171 2.26 -2.43 6.10
C ASP A 171 1.16 -1.80 5.22
N GLU A 172 0.30 -2.62 4.61
CA GLU A 172 -0.86 -2.12 3.85
C GLU A 172 -1.86 -1.43 4.78
N ILE A 173 -2.14 -2.01 5.97
CA ILE A 173 -3.02 -1.42 6.98
C ILE A 173 -2.46 -0.08 7.45
N ARG A 174 -1.15 0.01 7.72
CA ARG A 174 -0.51 1.29 8.09
C ARG A 174 -0.66 2.33 6.98
N ALA A 175 -0.46 1.94 5.71
CA ALA A 175 -0.62 2.85 4.57
C ALA A 175 -2.05 3.35 4.43
N THR A 176 -3.05 2.46 4.58
CA THR A 176 -4.47 2.80 4.55
C THR A 176 -4.85 3.75 5.70
N LEU A 177 -4.45 3.44 6.94
CA LEU A 177 -4.74 4.29 8.10
C LEU A 177 -3.99 5.63 8.05
N SER A 178 -2.77 5.65 7.52
CA SER A 178 -2.05 6.91 7.25
C SER A 178 -2.80 7.78 6.22
N SER A 179 -3.40 7.16 5.20
CA SER A 179 -4.24 7.88 4.23
C SER A 179 -5.51 8.42 4.88
N ALA A 180 -6.15 7.61 5.75
CA ALA A 180 -7.33 8.02 6.51
C ALA A 180 -7.03 9.20 7.44
N ALA A 181 -5.85 9.26 8.05
CA ALA A 181 -5.45 10.36 8.93
C ALA A 181 -5.42 11.74 8.23
N HIS A 182 -5.23 11.76 6.92
CA HIS A 182 -5.27 12.99 6.12
C HIS A 182 -6.64 13.26 5.47
N TYR A 183 -7.59 12.34 5.59
CA TYR A 183 -8.96 12.54 5.18
C TYR A 183 -9.72 13.30 6.28
N GLN A 184 -10.57 14.27 5.95
CA GLN A 184 -11.35 15.00 6.96
C GLN A 184 -12.29 14.04 7.70
N HIS A 185 -12.12 13.89 9.01
CA HIS A 185 -12.88 12.97 9.84
C HIS A 185 -12.90 13.42 11.31
N ASN A 186 -13.82 12.85 12.10
CA ASN A 186 -13.83 12.96 13.57
C ASN A 186 -13.05 11.81 14.20
N ARG A 187 -13.38 10.58 13.85
CA ARG A 187 -12.74 9.35 14.34
C ARG A 187 -12.58 8.35 13.19
N VAL A 188 -11.47 7.66 13.17
CA VAL A 188 -11.23 6.53 12.27
C VAL A 188 -11.62 5.23 12.95
N TRP A 189 -12.63 4.56 12.41
CA TRP A 189 -13.00 3.19 12.76
C TRP A 189 -12.38 2.23 11.76
N VAL A 190 -11.65 1.22 12.23
CA VAL A 190 -11.20 0.12 11.38
C VAL A 190 -11.98 -1.14 11.69
N VAL A 191 -12.60 -1.72 10.65
CA VAL A 191 -13.20 -3.06 10.72
C VAL A 191 -12.28 -3.99 9.98
N PHE A 192 -11.67 -4.94 10.68
CA PHE A 192 -10.67 -5.82 10.10
C PHE A 192 -11.01 -7.30 10.30
N GLN A 193 -10.95 -8.05 9.21
CA GLN A 193 -11.02 -9.51 9.23
C GLN A 193 -9.62 -10.06 8.95
N PRO A 194 -8.93 -10.65 9.95
CA PRO A 194 -7.65 -11.31 9.70
C PRO A 194 -7.82 -12.46 8.71
N HIS A 195 -6.86 -12.58 7.78
CA HIS A 195 -6.88 -13.61 6.74
C HIS A 195 -5.80 -14.64 7.04
N THR A 196 -6.24 -15.86 7.26
CA THR A 196 -5.57 -17.10 7.68
C THR A 196 -4.99 -17.06 9.11
N TYR A 197 -5.01 -18.24 9.75
CA TYR A 197 -4.45 -18.43 11.09
C TYR A 197 -2.92 -18.29 11.09
N SER A 198 -2.26 -18.85 10.07
CA SER A 198 -0.80 -18.83 9.95
C SER A 198 -0.27 -17.40 9.85
N ARG A 199 -0.83 -16.59 8.96
CA ARG A 199 -0.43 -15.17 8.81
C ARG A 199 -0.73 -14.38 10.08
N THR A 200 -1.92 -14.56 10.66
CA THR A 200 -2.30 -13.85 11.89
C THR A 200 -1.34 -14.16 13.03
N LYS A 201 -0.91 -15.41 13.17
CA LYS A 201 0.06 -15.80 14.20
C LYS A 201 1.46 -15.28 13.92
N LEU A 202 1.91 -15.36 12.67
CA LEU A 202 3.24 -14.92 12.26
C LEU A 202 3.42 -13.41 12.49
N LEU A 203 2.41 -12.62 12.10
CA LEU A 203 2.45 -11.15 12.12
C LEU A 203 1.59 -10.56 13.25
N PHE A 204 1.43 -11.31 14.36
CA PHE A 204 0.49 -10.96 15.43
C PHE A 204 0.75 -9.59 16.07
N ASN A 205 2.01 -9.31 16.40
CA ASN A 205 2.40 -8.05 17.00
C ASN A 205 2.33 -6.88 16.00
N GLU A 206 2.73 -7.14 14.76
CA GLU A 206 2.70 -6.19 13.66
C GLU A 206 1.26 -5.79 13.30
N PHE A 207 0.32 -6.75 13.31
CA PHE A 207 -1.11 -6.45 13.17
C PHE A 207 -1.65 -5.61 14.32
N ALA A 208 -1.30 -5.94 15.57
CA ALA A 208 -1.74 -5.18 16.71
C ALA A 208 -1.22 -3.72 16.66
N ASP A 209 0.05 -3.55 16.31
CA ASP A 209 0.65 -2.24 16.12
C ASP A 209 -0.03 -1.46 14.99
N ALA A 210 -0.14 -2.05 13.78
CA ALA A 210 -0.74 -1.40 12.63
C ALA A 210 -2.19 -0.95 12.88
N LEU A 211 -3.01 -1.82 13.46
CA LEU A 211 -4.41 -1.52 13.78
C LEU A 211 -4.55 -0.46 14.89
N SER A 212 -3.57 -0.35 15.76
CA SER A 212 -3.57 0.65 16.85
C SER A 212 -3.45 2.10 16.35
N HIS A 213 -3.19 2.34 15.07
CA HIS A 213 -3.21 3.68 14.47
C HIS A 213 -4.64 4.22 14.26
N ALA A 214 -5.68 3.37 14.31
CA ALA A 214 -7.06 3.81 14.31
C ALA A 214 -7.53 4.28 15.70
N ASP A 215 -8.62 5.05 15.76
CA ASP A 215 -9.25 5.44 17.02
C ASP A 215 -10.05 4.30 17.63
N LYS A 216 -10.73 3.53 16.82
CA LYS A 216 -11.59 2.40 17.21
C LYS A 216 -11.31 1.20 16.30
N VAL A 217 -11.17 0.02 16.89
CA VAL A 217 -10.91 -1.23 16.17
C VAL A 217 -12.05 -2.22 16.41
N VAL A 218 -12.57 -2.78 15.33
CA VAL A 218 -13.52 -3.89 15.35
C VAL A 218 -12.91 -5.05 14.59
N LEU A 219 -12.73 -6.19 15.25
CA LEU A 219 -12.19 -7.40 14.64
C LEU A 219 -13.29 -8.39 14.37
N ALA A 220 -13.37 -8.88 13.13
CA ALA A 220 -14.19 -10.03 12.77
C ALA A 220 -13.42 -11.33 13.05
N LYS A 221 -14.13 -12.48 13.02
CA LYS A 221 -13.51 -13.80 13.10
C LYS A 221 -12.48 -13.99 11.99
N ILE A 222 -11.36 -14.64 12.31
CA ILE A 222 -10.34 -15.00 11.32
C ILE A 222 -10.98 -15.75 10.15
N TYR A 223 -10.75 -15.29 8.93
CA TYR A 223 -11.12 -16.02 7.72
C TYR A 223 -10.07 -17.12 7.46
N ALA A 224 -10.46 -18.36 7.67
CA ALA A 224 -9.57 -19.51 7.61
C ALA A 224 -9.05 -19.82 6.19
N ALA A 225 -9.78 -19.42 5.14
CA ALA A 225 -9.53 -19.81 3.75
C ALA A 225 -9.43 -21.34 3.62
N ARG A 226 -8.21 -21.88 3.42
CA ARG A 226 -7.97 -23.33 3.29
C ARG A 226 -7.34 -23.94 4.55
N GLU A 227 -7.13 -23.13 5.59
CA GLU A 227 -6.51 -23.60 6.83
C GLU A 227 -7.53 -24.16 7.81
N THR A 228 -7.08 -25.07 8.65
CA THR A 228 -7.80 -25.51 9.85
C THR A 228 -7.12 -24.87 11.06
N ASP A 229 -7.89 -24.43 12.05
CA ASP A 229 -7.33 -23.86 13.27
C ASP A 229 -6.60 -24.95 14.09
N THR A 230 -5.28 -25.01 13.88
CA THR A 230 -4.36 -25.87 14.64
C THR A 230 -3.36 -25.06 15.45
N LEU A 231 -3.42 -23.73 15.33
CA LEU A 231 -2.40 -22.82 15.87
C LEU A 231 -2.81 -22.16 17.19
N GLY A 232 -4.08 -22.32 17.59
CA GLY A 232 -4.62 -21.77 18.83
C GLY A 232 -4.52 -20.25 18.90
N ILE A 233 -4.82 -19.55 17.78
CA ILE A 233 -4.85 -18.10 17.67
C ILE A 233 -6.25 -17.65 17.29
N SER A 234 -6.72 -16.56 17.88
CA SER A 234 -8.02 -15.97 17.57
C SER A 234 -7.98 -14.46 17.38
N SER A 235 -9.01 -13.90 16.76
CA SER A 235 -9.21 -12.45 16.71
C SER A 235 -9.45 -11.85 18.11
N ALA A 236 -9.95 -12.64 19.06
CA ALA A 236 -10.09 -12.20 20.47
C ALA A 236 -8.72 -11.96 21.10
N ASP A 237 -7.74 -12.85 20.87
CA ASP A 237 -6.37 -12.66 21.36
C ASP A 237 -5.74 -11.40 20.77
N LEU A 238 -5.93 -11.16 19.48
CA LEU A 238 -5.46 -9.95 18.81
C LEU A 238 -6.13 -8.69 19.38
N CYS A 239 -7.44 -8.76 19.67
CA CYS A 239 -8.18 -7.68 20.31
C CYS A 239 -7.61 -7.34 21.70
N GLU A 240 -7.32 -8.34 22.54
CA GLU A 240 -6.70 -8.13 23.84
C GLU A 240 -5.28 -7.52 23.71
N LYS A 241 -4.52 -7.93 22.71
CA LYS A 241 -3.21 -7.33 22.42
C LYS A 241 -3.36 -5.83 22.07
N ILE A 242 -4.31 -5.47 21.19
CA ILE A 242 -4.57 -4.07 20.80
C ILE A 242 -5.01 -3.25 22.05
N LYS A 243 -5.86 -3.80 22.90
CA LYS A 243 -6.22 -3.16 24.16
C LYS A 243 -5.02 -2.92 25.08
N SER A 244 -4.07 -3.85 25.13
CA SER A 244 -2.83 -3.70 25.90
C SER A 244 -1.94 -2.55 25.40
N LEU A 245 -2.12 -2.11 24.16
CA LEU A 245 -1.47 -0.94 23.56
C LEU A 245 -2.25 0.37 23.82
N GLY A 246 -3.30 0.32 24.65
CA GLY A 246 -4.10 1.49 25.05
C GLY A 246 -5.18 1.89 24.02
N LYS A 247 -5.54 0.99 23.08
CA LYS A 247 -6.55 1.26 22.07
C LYS A 247 -7.87 0.53 22.35
N GLU A 248 -9.00 1.16 21.99
CA GLU A 248 -10.28 0.50 22.07
C GLU A 248 -10.42 -0.54 20.95
N CYS A 249 -10.66 -1.77 21.33
CA CYS A 249 -10.89 -2.87 20.40
C CYS A 249 -12.07 -3.72 20.85
N VAL A 250 -12.88 -4.15 19.89
CA VAL A 250 -13.99 -5.08 20.09
C VAL A 250 -13.88 -6.22 19.11
N TYR A 251 -14.00 -7.47 19.60
CA TYR A 251 -14.17 -8.64 18.76
C TYR A 251 -15.65 -8.99 18.62
N ILE A 252 -16.11 -9.16 17.38
CA ILE A 252 -17.48 -9.57 17.05
C ILE A 252 -17.41 -10.65 15.98
N ASP A 253 -18.03 -11.81 16.22
CA ASP A 253 -17.83 -13.03 15.43
C ASP A 253 -18.35 -12.91 13.99
N ASN A 254 -19.48 -12.22 13.78
CA ASN A 254 -20.17 -12.17 12.49
C ASN A 254 -20.42 -10.72 12.03
N PHE A 255 -20.57 -10.56 10.72
CA PHE A 255 -20.73 -9.25 10.10
C PHE A 255 -22.05 -8.56 10.40
N GLU A 256 -23.14 -9.31 10.61
CA GLU A 256 -24.45 -8.74 10.94
C GLU A 256 -24.42 -8.01 12.29
N ASP A 257 -23.73 -8.58 13.26
CA ASP A 257 -23.59 -7.96 14.58
C ASP A 257 -22.54 -6.84 14.56
N ILE A 258 -21.51 -6.91 13.69
CA ILE A 258 -20.62 -5.79 13.43
C ILE A 258 -21.40 -4.61 12.86
N GLU A 259 -22.27 -4.83 11.87
CA GLU A 259 -23.11 -3.79 11.29
C GLU A 259 -23.98 -3.11 12.37
N LYS A 260 -24.70 -3.90 13.19
CA LYS A 260 -25.52 -3.36 14.29
C LYS A 260 -24.67 -2.56 15.28
N TYR A 261 -23.47 -3.04 15.58
CA TYR A 261 -22.56 -2.36 16.50
C TYR A 261 -22.10 -1.00 15.93
N LEU A 262 -21.72 -0.94 14.64
CA LEU A 262 -21.32 0.30 13.98
C LEU A 262 -22.48 1.29 13.88
N LEU A 263 -23.68 0.84 13.48
CA LEU A 263 -24.88 1.68 13.41
C LEU A 263 -25.23 2.33 14.73
N LYS A 264 -24.91 1.68 15.85
CA LYS A 264 -25.17 2.20 17.21
C LYS A 264 -24.09 3.15 17.69
N ASN A 265 -22.84 2.99 17.29
CA ASN A 265 -21.69 3.63 17.92
C ASN A 265 -20.98 4.68 17.04
N CYS A 266 -21.10 4.58 15.71
CA CYS A 266 -20.56 5.60 14.81
C CYS A 266 -21.44 6.85 14.84
N ILE A 267 -20.81 7.99 14.68
CA ILE A 267 -21.48 9.31 14.65
C ILE A 267 -21.12 10.07 13.37
N ASN A 268 -21.86 11.13 13.11
CA ASN A 268 -21.58 12.01 11.97
C ASN A 268 -20.12 12.48 11.98
N GLY A 269 -19.45 12.35 10.84
CA GLY A 269 -18.05 12.71 10.65
C GLY A 269 -17.04 11.58 10.93
N ASP A 270 -17.50 10.39 11.35
CA ASP A 270 -16.62 9.21 11.47
C ASP A 270 -16.31 8.61 10.10
#